data_5f1c0ed28ecdb27f7d4e22f6eae536b9
#
_entry.id   5f1c0ed28ecdb27f7d4e22f6eae536b9
#
_cell.length_a   1.000
_cell.length_b   1.000
_cell.length_c   1.000
_cell.angle_alpha   90.00
_cell.angle_beta   90.00
_cell.angle_gamma   90.00
#
_symmetry.space_group_name_H-M   'P 1'
#
loop_
_entity.id
_entity.type
_entity.pdbx_description
1 polymer ?
#
loop_
_entity_poly.entity_id
_entity_poly.type
_entity_poly.pdbx_seq_one_letter_code
_entity_poly.pdbx_strand_id
1 'polypeptide(L)'
;TDFSKFDQHFNHTCQDAAKLLIEAMFVGDKSIKGWLDSVFPIKYNIPLAYDWGKIRYGAHGMASGSGGTNADETLVHRALQHEAARMKHVNLNPNSQCLGDDGVLSFPGCNVKDVIRSYTRHGLEMNLDKQYVSTHDCVYLRRWHDMKYRSEDGVCVGVYSTLRALGRLCEQERYYSPDVWGPKMICLRELSIIENVKWHPLRNEFARFCMEGDKFRLGLDIPGFIEHLEDEAQKAIDYMPDFLGYTKSLQN
;
A
#
# COMPACT_ATOMS: atom_id res chain seq x y z
N THR A 1 -11.94 4.34 -4.05
CA THR A 1 -12.02 5.55 -3.20
C THR A 1 -10.67 6.23 -3.14
N ASP A 2 -10.67 7.57 -3.13
CA ASP A 2 -9.47 8.40 -2.98
C ASP A 2 -9.76 9.52 -1.99
N PHE A 3 -8.87 9.71 -1.02
CA PHE A 3 -8.99 10.72 0.02
C PHE A 3 -8.05 11.89 -0.21
N SER A 4 -8.39 13.03 0.35
CA SER A 4 -7.49 14.17 0.46
C SER A 4 -6.83 14.14 1.85
N LYS A 5 -5.51 13.98 1.89
CA LYS A 5 -4.72 14.08 3.14
C LYS A 5 -5.26 13.18 4.26
N PHE A 6 -5.48 11.89 3.97
CA PHE A 6 -6.11 10.93 4.87
C PHE A 6 -5.46 10.94 6.26
N ASP A 7 -4.14 10.81 6.33
CA ASP A 7 -3.38 10.81 7.58
C ASP A 7 -3.64 12.06 8.43
N GLN A 8 -3.71 13.23 7.79
CA GLN A 8 -3.93 14.50 8.51
C GLN A 8 -5.35 14.61 9.08
N HIS A 9 -6.33 13.99 8.38
CA HIS A 9 -7.74 13.98 8.79
C HIS A 9 -8.11 12.78 9.67
N PHE A 10 -7.15 11.90 9.96
CA PHE A 10 -7.35 10.76 10.87
C PHE A 10 -7.47 11.26 12.32
N ASN A 11 -8.62 11.82 12.63
CA ASN A 11 -8.94 12.52 13.87
C ASN A 11 -9.21 11.57 15.05
N HIS A 12 -9.47 12.11 16.22
CA HIS A 12 -9.73 11.34 17.45
C HIS A 12 -10.85 10.31 17.29
N THR A 13 -11.93 10.61 16.55
CA THR A 13 -13.01 9.65 16.30
C THR A 13 -12.50 8.42 15.53
N CYS A 14 -11.65 8.63 14.53
CA CYS A 14 -11.02 7.54 13.78
C CYS A 14 -10.02 6.77 14.66
N GLN A 15 -9.23 7.47 15.47
CA GLN A 15 -8.27 6.87 16.41
C GLN A 15 -8.98 5.98 17.45
N ASP A 16 -10.05 6.47 18.04
CA ASP A 16 -10.87 5.73 19.01
C ASP A 16 -11.54 4.51 18.37
N ALA A 17 -12.05 4.65 17.13
CA ALA A 17 -12.62 3.56 16.38
C ALA A 17 -11.57 2.46 16.09
N ALA A 18 -10.35 2.83 15.68
CA ALA A 18 -9.25 1.89 15.48
C ALA A 18 -8.90 1.17 16.78
N LYS A 19 -8.78 1.92 17.89
CA LYS A 19 -8.50 1.36 19.23
C LYS A 19 -9.55 0.32 19.63
N LEU A 20 -10.82 0.65 19.50
CA LEU A 20 -11.94 -0.23 19.83
C LEU A 20 -11.95 -1.50 18.96
N LEU A 21 -11.67 -1.38 17.67
CA LEU A 21 -11.61 -2.53 16.75
C LEU A 21 -10.45 -3.46 17.13
N ILE A 22 -9.27 -2.92 17.43
CA ILE A 22 -8.13 -3.71 17.89
C ILE A 22 -8.47 -4.41 19.21
N GLU A 23 -9.02 -3.69 20.19
CA GLU A 23 -9.43 -4.28 21.47
C GLU A 23 -10.40 -5.44 21.27
N ALA A 24 -11.38 -5.30 20.36
CA ALA A 24 -12.34 -6.35 20.06
C ALA A 24 -11.72 -7.58 19.37
N MET A 25 -10.61 -7.43 18.66
CA MET A 25 -9.89 -8.55 18.03
C MET A 25 -9.11 -9.41 19.04
N PHE A 26 -8.77 -8.85 20.19
CA PHE A 26 -7.95 -9.50 21.23
C PHE A 26 -8.77 -9.79 22.51
N VAL A 27 -10.02 -10.19 22.36
CA VAL A 27 -10.90 -10.53 23.48
C VAL A 27 -10.27 -11.63 24.36
N GLY A 28 -10.15 -11.32 25.65
CA GLY A 28 -9.57 -12.24 26.63
C GLY A 28 -8.06 -12.08 26.87
N ASP A 29 -7.35 -11.35 26.04
CA ASP A 29 -5.93 -11.03 26.26
C ASP A 29 -5.78 -9.77 27.11
N LYS A 30 -5.40 -9.95 28.38
CA LYS A 30 -5.19 -8.82 29.31
C LYS A 30 -3.99 -7.95 28.97
N SER A 31 -3.02 -8.45 28.19
CA SER A 31 -1.81 -7.72 27.81
C SER A 31 -2.10 -6.60 26.81
N ILE A 32 -3.12 -6.79 25.95
CA ILE A 32 -3.47 -5.82 24.92
C ILE A 32 -3.88 -4.47 25.52
N LYS A 33 -4.54 -4.48 26.68
CA LYS A 33 -4.99 -3.24 27.31
C LYS A 33 -3.81 -2.32 27.67
N GLY A 34 -2.75 -2.88 28.25
CA GLY A 34 -1.53 -2.12 28.57
C GLY A 34 -0.88 -1.53 27.32
N TRP A 35 -0.86 -2.30 26.23
CA TRP A 35 -0.35 -1.83 24.94
C TRP A 35 -1.22 -0.73 24.33
N LEU A 36 -2.56 -0.89 24.35
CA LEU A 36 -3.50 0.11 23.85
C LEU A 36 -3.45 1.42 24.63
N ASP A 37 -3.10 1.38 25.91
CA ASP A 37 -3.04 2.57 26.76
C ASP A 37 -1.68 3.28 26.68
N SER A 38 -0.59 2.53 26.46
CA SER A 38 0.77 3.10 26.53
C SER A 38 1.48 3.20 25.19
N VAL A 39 1.27 2.26 24.25
CA VAL A 39 1.98 2.22 22.96
C VAL A 39 1.12 2.77 21.80
N PHE A 40 -0.14 2.37 21.73
CA PHE A 40 -1.04 2.77 20.66
C PHE A 40 -1.10 4.31 20.46
N PRO A 41 -1.19 5.17 21.49
CA PRO A 41 -1.31 6.61 21.32
C PRO A 41 -0.01 7.30 20.91
N ILE A 42 1.15 6.64 20.97
CA ILE A 42 2.45 7.26 20.67
C ILE A 42 2.43 7.89 19.29
N LYS A 43 2.00 7.15 18.25
CA LYS A 43 1.97 7.61 16.85
C LYS A 43 1.08 8.83 16.59
N TYR A 44 0.19 9.15 17.52
CA TYR A 44 -0.71 10.32 17.46
C TYR A 44 -0.22 11.50 18.26
N ASN A 45 0.90 11.36 18.98
CA ASN A 45 1.45 12.36 19.88
C ASN A 45 2.96 12.58 19.73
N ILE A 46 3.63 11.90 18.81
CA ILE A 46 5.06 12.10 18.59
C ILE A 46 5.34 13.51 18.09
N PRO A 47 6.45 14.12 18.53
CA PRO A 47 6.85 15.43 18.03
C PRO A 47 7.08 15.40 16.52
N LEU A 48 6.51 16.36 15.79
CA LEU A 48 6.63 16.48 14.34
C LEU A 48 7.57 17.63 13.98
N ALA A 49 8.72 17.30 13.40
CA ALA A 49 9.58 18.30 12.75
C ALA A 49 8.96 18.64 11.37
N TYR A 50 8.52 19.89 11.21
CA TYR A 50 7.82 20.33 9.99
C TYR A 50 8.57 21.40 9.19
N ASP A 51 9.62 21.94 9.77
CA ASP A 51 10.51 22.91 9.14
C ASP A 51 11.85 22.92 9.89
N TRP A 52 12.88 23.54 9.32
CA TRP A 52 14.18 23.65 9.94
C TRP A 52 14.09 24.33 11.32
N GLY A 53 14.50 23.60 12.36
CA GLY A 53 14.45 24.08 13.75
C GLY A 53 13.04 24.23 14.34
N LYS A 54 11.97 23.81 13.64
CA LYS A 54 10.60 23.91 14.13
C LYS A 54 10.01 22.53 14.41
N ILE A 55 9.54 22.35 15.63
CA ILE A 55 8.91 21.11 16.10
C ILE A 55 7.52 21.45 16.66
N ARG A 56 6.52 20.68 16.20
CA ARG A 56 5.17 20.70 16.76
C ARG A 56 5.02 19.59 17.78
N TYR A 57 4.43 19.91 18.93
CA TYR A 57 4.07 18.98 20.00
C TYR A 57 2.56 18.87 20.16
N GLY A 58 2.11 17.78 20.76
CA GLY A 58 0.71 17.53 21.09
C GLY A 58 0.02 16.61 20.09
N ALA A 59 -1.26 16.40 20.31
CA ALA A 59 -2.08 15.48 19.50
C ALA A 59 -2.21 15.96 18.05
N HIS A 60 -2.15 15.02 17.14
CA HIS A 60 -2.28 15.25 15.70
C HIS A 60 -2.93 14.04 15.01
N GLY A 61 -3.08 14.08 13.70
CA GLY A 61 -3.52 12.96 12.89
C GLY A 61 -2.52 11.79 12.89
N MET A 62 -2.63 10.91 11.92
CA MET A 62 -1.69 9.78 11.78
C MET A 62 -0.28 10.29 11.43
N ALA A 63 0.72 9.79 12.13
CA ALA A 63 2.10 9.95 11.72
C ALA A 63 2.43 8.90 10.65
N SER A 64 2.41 9.30 9.39
CA SER A 64 2.71 8.43 8.25
C SER A 64 4.03 7.68 8.44
N GLY A 65 4.03 6.38 8.19
CA GLY A 65 5.21 5.52 8.34
C GLY A 65 5.50 5.06 9.77
N SER A 66 4.71 5.45 10.77
CA SER A 66 4.81 4.88 12.12
C SER A 66 4.31 3.44 12.17
N GLY A 67 4.73 2.67 13.18
CA GLY A 67 4.25 1.30 13.36
C GLY A 67 2.73 1.25 13.56
N GLY A 68 2.05 0.44 12.76
CA GLY A 68 0.59 0.26 12.83
C GLY A 68 -0.25 1.27 12.03
N THR A 69 0.35 2.28 11.37
CA THR A 69 -0.37 3.23 10.52
C THR A 69 -1.35 2.53 9.58
N ASN A 70 -0.84 1.64 8.76
CA ASN A 70 -1.65 0.92 7.77
C ASN A 70 -2.77 0.08 8.42
N ALA A 71 -2.50 -0.53 9.57
CA ALA A 71 -3.50 -1.34 10.28
C ALA A 71 -4.66 -0.48 10.78
N ASP A 72 -4.39 0.61 11.48
CA ASP A 72 -5.42 1.50 12.02
C ASP A 72 -6.28 2.10 10.91
N GLU A 73 -5.65 2.60 9.86
CA GLU A 73 -6.32 3.19 8.71
C GLU A 73 -7.18 2.17 7.97
N THR A 74 -6.66 0.96 7.75
CA THR A 74 -7.41 -0.12 7.11
C THR A 74 -8.64 -0.52 7.92
N LEU A 75 -8.51 -0.66 9.26
CA LEU A 75 -9.62 -1.01 10.13
C LEU A 75 -10.73 0.03 10.09
N VAL A 76 -10.37 1.30 10.21
CA VAL A 76 -11.34 2.41 10.13
C VAL A 76 -11.97 2.50 8.75
N HIS A 77 -11.16 2.44 7.70
CA HIS A 77 -11.67 2.46 6.33
C HIS A 77 -12.66 1.33 6.07
N ARG A 78 -12.35 0.11 6.56
CA ARG A 78 -13.27 -1.03 6.45
C ARG A 78 -14.58 -0.80 7.20
N ALA A 79 -14.54 -0.22 8.38
CA ALA A 79 -15.74 0.15 9.13
C ALA A 79 -16.60 1.15 8.36
N LEU A 80 -15.99 2.14 7.72
CA LEU A 80 -16.67 3.14 6.90
C LEU A 80 -17.30 2.53 5.63
N GLN A 81 -16.65 1.55 5.00
CA GLN A 81 -17.26 0.79 3.89
C GLN A 81 -18.54 0.08 4.34
N HIS A 82 -18.52 -0.56 5.52
CA HIS A 82 -19.70 -1.19 6.10
C HIS A 82 -20.78 -0.17 6.45
N GLU A 83 -20.42 1.00 7.00
CA GLU A 83 -21.37 2.06 7.30
C GLU A 83 -22.06 2.55 6.04
N ALA A 84 -21.31 2.81 4.95
CA ALA A 84 -21.87 3.26 3.69
C ALA A 84 -22.96 2.30 3.16
N ALA A 85 -22.73 0.98 3.23
CA ALA A 85 -23.72 -0.03 2.86
C ALA A 85 -24.91 -0.05 3.82
N ARG A 86 -24.66 0.03 5.13
CA ARG A 86 -25.71 0.03 6.18
C ARG A 86 -26.63 1.23 6.10
N MET A 87 -26.12 2.40 5.68
CA MET A 87 -26.96 3.57 5.44
C MET A 87 -28.02 3.34 4.35
N LYS A 88 -27.82 2.34 3.49
CA LYS A 88 -28.79 1.87 2.49
C LYS A 88 -29.56 0.63 2.91
N HIS A 89 -29.40 0.18 4.16
CA HIS A 89 -30.00 -1.06 4.67
C HIS A 89 -29.60 -2.31 3.87
N VAL A 90 -28.41 -2.33 3.30
CA VAL A 90 -27.86 -3.45 2.53
C VAL A 90 -26.53 -3.94 3.12
N ASN A 91 -26.11 -5.12 2.69
CA ASN A 91 -24.81 -5.65 3.06
C ASN A 91 -23.72 -5.17 2.07
N LEU A 92 -22.55 -4.87 2.63
CA LEU A 92 -21.36 -4.65 1.84
C LEU A 92 -20.98 -5.94 1.10
N ASN A 93 -20.57 -5.83 -0.17
CA ASN A 93 -20.01 -6.98 -0.88
C ASN A 93 -18.76 -7.48 -0.10
N PRO A 94 -18.72 -8.78 0.27
CA PRO A 94 -17.62 -9.35 1.04
C PRO A 94 -16.25 -9.20 0.34
N ASN A 95 -16.24 -9.12 -0.99
CA ASN A 95 -15.03 -8.92 -1.79
C ASN A 95 -14.58 -7.45 -1.88
N SER A 96 -15.29 -6.51 -1.26
CA SER A 96 -14.80 -5.14 -1.10
C SER A 96 -13.52 -5.15 -0.28
N GLN A 97 -12.53 -4.35 -0.67
CA GLN A 97 -11.20 -4.34 -0.06
C GLN A 97 -10.78 -2.92 0.28
N CYS A 98 -9.88 -2.79 1.26
CA CYS A 98 -9.16 -1.57 1.55
C CYS A 98 -7.81 -1.87 2.16
N LEU A 99 -6.86 -0.96 1.97
CA LEU A 99 -5.53 -0.98 2.57
C LEU A 99 -5.08 0.48 2.78
N GLY A 100 -5.00 0.92 4.03
CA GLY A 100 -4.83 2.32 4.35
C GLY A 100 -5.98 3.15 3.77
N ASP A 101 -5.64 4.20 3.05
CA ASP A 101 -6.56 5.09 2.35
C ASP A 101 -7.11 4.53 1.03
N ASP A 102 -6.41 3.59 0.41
CA ASP A 102 -6.85 3.01 -0.86
C ASP A 102 -7.96 1.97 -0.65
N GLY A 103 -9.01 2.02 -1.46
CA GLY A 103 -10.12 1.09 -1.30
C GLY A 103 -11.02 0.95 -2.52
N VAL A 104 -11.58 -0.25 -2.64
CA VAL A 104 -12.61 -0.60 -3.61
C VAL A 104 -13.79 -1.24 -2.87
N LEU A 105 -15.00 -0.74 -3.15
CA LEU A 105 -16.21 -1.25 -2.50
C LEU A 105 -17.36 -1.35 -3.49
N SER A 106 -18.27 -2.26 -3.21
CA SER A 106 -19.55 -2.35 -3.90
C SER A 106 -20.64 -2.87 -2.97
N PHE A 107 -21.86 -2.45 -3.22
CA PHE A 107 -23.08 -2.95 -2.59
C PHE A 107 -24.30 -2.60 -3.47
N PRO A 108 -25.45 -3.25 -3.31
CA PRO A 108 -26.64 -2.92 -4.09
C PRO A 108 -27.03 -1.44 -3.97
N GLY A 109 -27.15 -0.74 -5.11
CA GLY A 109 -27.45 0.69 -5.13
C GLY A 109 -26.32 1.62 -4.70
N CYS A 110 -25.07 1.12 -4.72
CA CYS A 110 -23.88 1.91 -4.40
C CYS A 110 -23.76 3.11 -5.35
N ASN A 111 -23.55 4.29 -4.77
CA ASN A 111 -23.22 5.50 -5.53
C ASN A 111 -22.21 6.36 -4.75
N VAL A 112 -21.49 7.20 -5.49
CA VAL A 112 -20.43 8.06 -4.95
C VAL A 112 -20.93 8.98 -3.83
N LYS A 113 -22.11 9.56 -3.98
CA LYS A 113 -22.64 10.54 -3.01
C LYS A 113 -22.86 9.91 -1.63
N ASP A 114 -23.36 8.68 -1.59
CA ASP A 114 -23.58 7.98 -0.32
C ASP A 114 -22.26 7.59 0.36
N VAL A 115 -21.28 7.14 -0.42
CA VAL A 115 -19.94 6.82 0.09
C VAL A 115 -19.28 8.06 0.66
N ILE A 116 -19.29 9.17 -0.09
CA ILE A 116 -18.75 10.45 0.38
C ILE A 116 -19.45 10.90 1.66
N ARG A 117 -20.79 10.83 1.69
CA ARG A 117 -21.57 11.23 2.87
C ARG A 117 -21.21 10.42 4.11
N SER A 118 -21.00 9.10 3.97
CA SER A 118 -20.55 8.26 5.07
C SER A 118 -19.20 8.72 5.60
N TYR A 119 -18.22 8.85 4.71
CA TYR A 119 -16.85 9.14 5.08
C TYR A 119 -16.65 10.55 5.64
N THR A 120 -17.27 11.55 5.01
CA THR A 120 -17.15 12.96 5.44
C THR A 120 -17.84 13.26 6.78
N ARG A 121 -18.83 12.45 7.19
CA ARG A 121 -19.45 12.58 8.52
C ARG A 121 -18.46 12.36 9.67
N HIS A 122 -17.38 11.66 9.42
CA HIS A 122 -16.33 11.37 10.38
C HIS A 122 -15.12 12.31 10.25
N GLY A 123 -15.27 13.40 9.48
CA GLY A 123 -14.22 14.42 9.32
C GLY A 123 -13.14 14.06 8.31
N LEU A 124 -13.32 12.98 7.55
CA LEU A 124 -12.43 12.65 6.44
C LEU A 124 -12.81 13.45 5.19
N GLU A 125 -11.84 13.83 4.38
CA GLU A 125 -12.07 14.52 3.12
C GLU A 125 -11.89 13.58 1.94
N MET A 126 -12.92 13.51 1.08
CA MET A 126 -12.87 12.74 -0.16
C MET A 126 -12.55 13.66 -1.34
N ASN A 127 -11.65 13.21 -2.20
CA ASN A 127 -11.36 13.91 -3.45
C ASN A 127 -12.44 13.57 -4.49
N LEU A 128 -13.42 14.47 -4.68
CA LEU A 128 -14.59 14.25 -5.55
C LEU A 128 -14.19 13.92 -6.98
N ASP A 129 -13.19 14.61 -7.51
CA ASP A 129 -12.78 14.50 -8.92
C ASP A 129 -12.01 13.20 -9.22
N LYS A 130 -11.55 12.50 -8.17
CA LYS A 130 -10.78 11.26 -8.30
C LYS A 130 -11.56 10.01 -7.93
N GLN A 131 -12.86 10.14 -7.59
CA GLN A 131 -13.67 8.96 -7.33
C GLN A 131 -13.96 8.23 -8.64
N TYR A 132 -13.46 7.01 -8.76
CA TYR A 132 -13.64 6.19 -9.94
C TYR A 132 -14.82 5.22 -9.75
N VAL A 133 -15.74 5.19 -10.69
CA VAL A 133 -16.93 4.32 -10.67
C VAL A 133 -17.00 3.53 -11.96
N SER A 134 -17.03 2.22 -11.85
CA SER A 134 -17.19 1.31 -12.98
C SER A 134 -17.91 0.03 -12.56
N THR A 135 -18.53 -0.64 -13.53
CA THR A 135 -19.18 -1.94 -13.34
C THR A 135 -18.30 -3.12 -13.77
N HIS A 136 -17.14 -2.87 -14.37
CA HIS A 136 -16.32 -3.92 -14.96
C HIS A 136 -14.84 -3.85 -14.60
N ASP A 137 -14.35 -2.71 -14.14
CA ASP A 137 -12.95 -2.54 -13.76
C ASP A 137 -12.78 -1.70 -12.48
N CYS A 138 -11.60 -1.71 -11.93
CA CYS A 138 -11.22 -0.85 -10.82
C CYS A 138 -9.71 -0.58 -10.82
N VAL A 139 -9.32 0.48 -10.14
CA VAL A 139 -7.91 0.70 -9.75
C VAL A 139 -7.82 0.48 -8.25
N TYR A 140 -6.95 -0.44 -7.84
CA TYR A 140 -6.67 -0.74 -6.44
C TYR A 140 -5.19 -1.04 -6.25
N LEU A 141 -4.59 -0.46 -5.23
CA LEU A 141 -3.16 -0.57 -4.94
C LEU A 141 -2.28 -0.26 -6.17
N ARG A 142 -2.66 0.83 -6.87
CA ARG A 142 -1.97 1.31 -8.07
C ARG A 142 -1.97 0.32 -9.25
N ARG A 143 -2.83 -0.68 -9.22
CA ARG A 143 -3.02 -1.65 -10.29
C ARG A 143 -4.41 -1.53 -10.88
N TRP A 144 -4.49 -1.58 -12.19
CA TRP A 144 -5.76 -1.67 -12.89
C TRP A 144 -6.19 -3.13 -13.02
N HIS A 145 -7.42 -3.41 -12.65
CA HIS A 145 -8.07 -4.72 -12.72
C HIS A 145 -9.31 -4.61 -13.59
N ASP A 146 -9.44 -5.50 -14.58
CA ASP A 146 -10.62 -5.58 -15.45
C ASP A 146 -11.16 -7.02 -15.45
N MET A 147 -12.48 -7.18 -15.39
CA MET A 147 -13.12 -8.49 -15.33
C MET A 147 -12.84 -9.38 -16.55
N LYS A 148 -12.46 -8.79 -17.70
CA LYS A 148 -12.10 -9.50 -18.92
C LYS A 148 -10.60 -9.77 -19.04
N TYR A 149 -9.77 -9.09 -18.25
CA TYR A 149 -8.32 -9.28 -18.27
C TYR A 149 -7.89 -10.27 -17.19
N ARG A 150 -7.62 -11.50 -17.63
CA ARG A 150 -7.33 -12.62 -16.75
C ARG A 150 -6.05 -13.35 -17.16
N SER A 151 -5.41 -14.00 -16.19
CA SER A 151 -4.35 -14.98 -16.46
C SER A 151 -4.93 -16.24 -17.15
N GLU A 152 -4.05 -17.12 -17.60
CA GLU A 152 -4.41 -18.42 -18.16
C GLU A 152 -5.23 -19.27 -17.19
N ASP A 153 -4.98 -19.14 -15.89
CA ASP A 153 -5.74 -19.80 -14.82
C ASP A 153 -7.09 -19.13 -14.50
N GLY A 154 -7.48 -18.12 -15.26
CA GLY A 154 -8.75 -17.41 -15.09
C GLY A 154 -8.79 -16.40 -13.96
N VAL A 155 -7.66 -16.12 -13.30
CA VAL A 155 -7.57 -15.14 -12.20
C VAL A 155 -7.53 -13.72 -12.77
N CYS A 156 -8.32 -12.81 -12.20
CA CYS A 156 -8.25 -11.38 -12.51
C CYS A 156 -6.92 -10.81 -12.03
N VAL A 157 -6.09 -10.35 -12.95
CA VAL A 157 -4.74 -9.85 -12.65
C VAL A 157 -4.69 -8.34 -12.65
N GLY A 158 -3.79 -7.78 -11.82
CA GLY A 158 -3.61 -6.34 -11.70
C GLY A 158 -2.48 -5.85 -12.60
N VAL A 159 -2.81 -4.96 -13.53
CA VAL A 159 -1.86 -4.37 -14.48
C VAL A 159 -1.23 -3.13 -13.87
N TYR A 160 0.09 -3.15 -13.70
CA TYR A 160 0.86 -2.02 -13.21
C TYR A 160 1.39 -1.17 -14.36
N SER A 161 1.39 0.15 -14.19
CA SER A 161 1.88 1.09 -15.22
C SER A 161 3.39 0.98 -15.43
N THR A 162 3.82 0.78 -16.67
CA THR A 162 5.24 0.81 -17.08
C THR A 162 5.88 2.17 -16.81
N LEU A 163 5.13 3.27 -16.95
CA LEU A 163 5.62 4.62 -16.63
C LEU A 163 5.91 4.79 -15.14
N ARG A 164 5.08 4.22 -14.26
CA ARG A 164 5.36 4.21 -12.81
C ARG A 164 6.57 3.35 -12.48
N ALA A 165 6.71 2.19 -13.12
CA ALA A 165 7.88 1.33 -12.96
C ALA A 165 9.14 2.06 -13.41
N LEU A 166 9.11 2.73 -14.55
CA LEU A 166 10.23 3.51 -15.06
C LEU A 166 10.62 4.66 -14.10
N GLY A 167 9.66 5.40 -13.58
CA GLY A 167 9.93 6.44 -12.57
C GLY A 167 10.62 5.87 -11.32
N ARG A 168 10.21 4.69 -10.86
CA ARG A 168 10.88 4.01 -9.74
C ARG A 168 12.27 3.49 -10.07
N LEU A 169 12.55 3.14 -11.31
CA LEU A 169 13.91 2.80 -11.75
C LEU A 169 14.84 4.01 -11.73
N CYS A 170 14.34 5.17 -12.15
CA CYS A 170 15.12 6.40 -12.21
C CYS A 170 15.42 6.99 -10.82
N GLU A 171 14.55 6.79 -9.82
CA GLU A 171 14.67 7.40 -8.50
C GLU A 171 14.65 6.37 -7.38
N GLN A 172 15.59 6.47 -6.45
CA GLN A 172 15.61 5.70 -5.22
C GLN A 172 14.79 6.40 -4.14
N GLU A 173 13.94 5.64 -3.45
CA GLU A 173 13.19 6.14 -2.29
C GLU A 173 14.08 6.40 -1.07
N ARG A 174 15.19 5.64 -0.95
CA ARG A 174 16.11 5.71 0.19
C ARG A 174 17.56 5.71 -0.28
N TYR A 175 18.38 6.35 0.51
CA TYR A 175 19.82 6.26 0.36
C TYR A 175 20.34 5.03 1.11
N TYR A 176 21.09 4.18 0.42
CA TYR A 176 21.75 3.01 1.01
C TYR A 176 23.24 3.27 1.22
N SER A 177 23.83 2.64 2.25
CA SER A 177 25.26 2.74 2.47
C SER A 177 26.05 2.24 1.25
N PRO A 178 27.09 2.95 0.81
CA PRO A 178 27.96 2.52 -0.29
C PRO A 178 28.57 1.12 -0.08
N ASP A 179 28.76 0.71 1.18
CA ASP A 179 29.32 -0.60 1.51
C ASP A 179 28.36 -1.76 1.18
N VAL A 180 27.07 -1.45 1.13
CA VAL A 180 26.01 -2.43 0.84
C VAL A 180 25.54 -2.27 -0.60
N TRP A 181 25.52 -1.04 -1.12
CA TRP A 181 25.03 -0.72 -2.44
C TRP A 181 26.04 -1.09 -3.52
N GLY A 182 25.81 -2.20 -4.21
CA GLY A 182 26.67 -2.75 -5.25
C GLY A 182 25.87 -3.30 -6.43
N PRO A 183 26.55 -3.86 -7.45
CA PRO A 183 25.92 -4.35 -8.68
C PRO A 183 24.75 -5.31 -8.46
N LYS A 184 24.91 -6.28 -7.55
CA LYS A 184 23.87 -7.25 -7.22
C LYS A 184 22.62 -6.58 -6.64
N MET A 185 22.80 -5.59 -5.75
CA MET A 185 21.70 -4.87 -5.11
C MET A 185 20.96 -4.00 -6.10
N ILE A 186 21.66 -3.38 -7.04
CA ILE A 186 21.07 -2.63 -8.16
C ILE A 186 20.17 -3.56 -8.98
N CYS A 187 20.71 -4.69 -9.43
CA CYS A 187 19.96 -5.66 -10.24
C CYS A 187 18.75 -6.23 -9.49
N LEU A 188 18.90 -6.59 -8.19
CA LEU A 188 17.77 -7.06 -7.37
C LEU A 188 16.66 -6.02 -7.29
N ARG A 189 17.01 -4.76 -7.05
CA ARG A 189 16.04 -3.66 -7.03
C ARG A 189 15.34 -3.51 -8.38
N GLU A 190 16.07 -3.52 -9.49
CA GLU A 190 15.50 -3.41 -10.83
C GLU A 190 14.57 -4.57 -11.14
N LEU A 191 14.99 -5.80 -10.88
CA LEU A 191 14.16 -7.00 -11.07
C LEU A 191 12.87 -6.93 -10.24
N SER A 192 12.94 -6.46 -8.98
CA SER A 192 11.75 -6.29 -8.14
C SER A 192 10.76 -5.26 -8.68
N ILE A 193 11.26 -4.21 -9.34
CA ILE A 193 10.42 -3.20 -9.98
C ILE A 193 9.79 -3.76 -11.26
N ILE A 194 10.56 -4.49 -12.07
CA ILE A 194 10.10 -5.11 -13.32
C ILE A 194 9.02 -6.16 -13.02
N GLU A 195 9.14 -6.92 -11.92
CA GLU A 195 8.14 -7.90 -11.50
C GLU A 195 6.73 -7.28 -11.34
N ASN A 196 6.63 -6.03 -10.89
CA ASN A 196 5.34 -5.37 -10.83
C ASN A 196 4.63 -5.26 -12.18
N VAL A 197 5.41 -5.32 -13.28
CA VAL A 197 4.93 -5.17 -14.66
C VAL A 197 4.56 -6.52 -15.29
N LYS A 198 4.70 -7.65 -14.59
CA LYS A 198 4.54 -9.01 -15.13
C LYS A 198 3.23 -9.25 -15.90
N TRP A 199 2.15 -8.58 -15.50
CA TRP A 199 0.85 -8.70 -16.16
C TRP A 199 0.57 -7.59 -17.19
N HIS A 200 1.53 -6.69 -17.43
CA HIS A 200 1.37 -5.67 -18.46
C HIS A 200 1.55 -6.27 -19.87
N PRO A 201 0.72 -5.89 -20.87
CA PRO A 201 0.87 -6.41 -22.24
C PRO A 201 2.27 -6.20 -22.83
N LEU A 202 2.93 -5.10 -22.49
CA LEU A 202 4.28 -4.75 -22.95
C LEU A 202 5.39 -5.19 -21.99
N ARG A 203 5.17 -6.22 -21.16
CA ARG A 203 6.15 -6.65 -20.16
C ARG A 203 7.52 -7.02 -20.75
N ASN A 204 7.51 -7.73 -21.87
CA ASN A 204 8.74 -8.21 -22.52
C ASN A 204 9.54 -7.05 -23.13
N GLU A 205 8.86 -6.11 -23.77
CA GLU A 205 9.44 -4.91 -24.33
C GLU A 205 10.01 -4.02 -23.23
N PHE A 206 9.27 -3.87 -22.13
CA PHE A 206 9.73 -3.11 -20.97
C PHE A 206 10.96 -3.76 -20.31
N ALA A 207 10.95 -5.06 -20.09
CA ALA A 207 12.10 -5.80 -19.53
C ALA A 207 13.33 -5.67 -20.44
N ARG A 208 13.14 -5.78 -21.76
CA ARG A 208 14.24 -5.61 -22.73
C ARG A 208 14.79 -4.17 -22.68
N PHE A 209 13.92 -3.18 -22.67
CA PHE A 209 14.32 -1.77 -22.53
C PHE A 209 15.15 -1.53 -21.26
N CYS A 210 14.71 -2.08 -20.13
CA CYS A 210 15.45 -1.96 -18.86
C CYS A 210 16.81 -2.65 -18.95
N MET A 211 16.86 -3.85 -19.52
CA MET A 211 18.09 -4.63 -19.69
C MET A 211 19.11 -3.91 -20.59
N GLU A 212 18.66 -3.25 -21.66
CA GLU A 212 19.52 -2.48 -22.56
C GLU A 212 20.06 -1.20 -21.89
N GLY A 213 19.29 -0.62 -20.98
CA GLY A 213 19.67 0.57 -20.22
C GLY A 213 20.53 0.30 -18.98
N ASP A 214 20.53 -0.92 -18.47
CA ASP A 214 21.29 -1.30 -17.28
C ASP A 214 22.73 -1.75 -17.64
N LYS A 215 23.70 -1.19 -16.90
CA LYS A 215 25.13 -1.52 -17.05
C LYS A 215 25.43 -3.00 -16.83
N PHE A 216 24.64 -3.69 -16.00
CA PHE A 216 24.84 -5.09 -15.63
C PHE A 216 23.85 -6.01 -16.34
N ARG A 217 23.03 -5.47 -17.26
CA ARG A 217 22.00 -6.19 -18.02
C ARG A 217 21.07 -7.03 -17.13
N LEU A 218 20.55 -6.40 -16.07
CA LEU A 218 19.71 -7.02 -15.04
C LEU A 218 20.38 -8.22 -14.35
N GLY A 219 21.69 -8.19 -14.25
CA GLY A 219 22.47 -9.23 -13.57
C GLY A 219 23.01 -10.34 -14.50
N LEU A 220 22.68 -10.34 -15.78
CA LEU A 220 23.21 -11.32 -16.74
C LEU A 220 24.75 -11.24 -16.87
N ASP A 221 25.32 -10.06 -16.70
CA ASP A 221 26.76 -9.83 -16.78
C ASP A 221 27.47 -9.97 -15.40
N ILE A 222 26.75 -10.40 -14.35
CA ILE A 222 27.31 -10.71 -13.05
C ILE A 222 27.45 -12.22 -12.91
N PRO A 223 28.68 -12.78 -12.86
CA PRO A 223 28.88 -14.24 -12.80
C PRO A 223 28.15 -14.89 -11.60
N GLY A 224 27.36 -15.91 -11.85
CA GLY A 224 26.61 -16.68 -10.86
C GLY A 224 25.43 -15.96 -10.21
N PHE A 225 25.11 -14.75 -10.63
CA PHE A 225 24.02 -13.96 -10.00
C PHE A 225 22.64 -14.56 -10.29
N ILE A 226 22.35 -14.86 -11.56
CA ILE A 226 21.05 -15.40 -11.96
C ILE A 226 20.84 -16.81 -11.41
N GLU A 227 21.89 -17.64 -11.42
CA GLU A 227 21.85 -19.01 -10.88
C GLU A 227 21.59 -19.05 -9.39
N HIS A 228 21.97 -18.00 -8.65
CA HIS A 228 21.82 -17.88 -7.21
C HIS A 228 20.92 -16.69 -6.81
N LEU A 229 20.01 -16.29 -7.70
CA LEU A 229 19.17 -15.10 -7.50
C LEU A 229 18.38 -15.14 -6.17
N GLU A 230 17.87 -16.30 -5.82
CA GLU A 230 17.09 -16.52 -4.61
C GLU A 230 17.92 -16.29 -3.34
N ASP A 231 19.12 -16.85 -3.32
CA ASP A 231 20.07 -16.67 -2.20
C ASP A 231 20.53 -15.22 -2.07
N GLU A 232 20.77 -14.55 -3.20
CA GLU A 232 21.16 -13.14 -3.20
C GLU A 232 19.99 -12.24 -2.75
N ALA A 233 18.77 -12.56 -3.17
CA ALA A 233 17.58 -11.88 -2.71
C ALA A 233 17.35 -12.07 -1.19
N GLN A 234 17.56 -13.28 -0.67
CA GLN A 234 17.44 -13.56 0.76
C GLN A 234 18.48 -12.77 1.58
N LYS A 235 19.70 -12.67 1.11
CA LYS A 235 20.75 -11.86 1.76
C LYS A 235 20.41 -10.35 1.73
N ALA A 236 19.74 -9.90 0.67
CA ALA A 236 19.34 -8.50 0.53
C ALA A 236 18.26 -8.06 1.53
N ILE A 237 17.49 -9.00 2.07
CA ILE A 237 16.42 -8.74 3.04
C ILE A 237 16.93 -8.00 4.28
N ASP A 238 18.10 -8.37 4.77
CA ASP A 238 18.69 -7.79 5.97
C ASP A 238 19.12 -6.32 5.76
N TYR A 239 19.44 -5.95 4.53
CA TYR A 239 19.93 -4.63 4.16
C TYR A 239 18.85 -3.75 3.52
N MET A 240 17.88 -4.38 2.86
CA MET A 240 16.80 -3.71 2.15
C MET A 240 15.45 -4.34 2.51
N PRO A 241 14.95 -4.10 3.72
CA PRO A 241 13.68 -4.71 4.19
C PRO A 241 12.48 -4.38 3.31
N ASP A 242 12.56 -3.34 2.50
CA ASP A 242 11.51 -2.95 1.53
C ASP A 242 11.39 -3.95 0.36
N PHE A 243 12.39 -4.82 0.16
CA PHE A 243 12.36 -5.90 -0.85
C PHE A 243 11.60 -7.15 -0.40
N LEU A 244 11.36 -7.32 0.90
CA LEU A 244 10.75 -8.50 1.50
C LEU A 244 9.42 -8.92 0.87
N GLY A 245 8.59 -7.99 0.47
CA GLY A 245 7.29 -8.26 -0.12
C GLY A 245 7.34 -8.72 -1.59
N TYR A 246 8.40 -8.37 -2.30
CA TYR A 246 8.51 -8.57 -3.73
C TYR A 246 9.29 -9.83 -4.11
N THR A 247 10.29 -10.20 -3.33
CA THR A 247 11.12 -11.38 -3.60
C THR A 247 10.39 -12.70 -3.38
N LYS A 248 9.45 -12.77 -2.43
CA LYS A 248 8.61 -13.97 -2.24
C LYS A 248 7.54 -14.14 -3.32
N SER A 249 7.06 -13.07 -3.92
CA SER A 249 6.08 -13.14 -5.02
C SER A 249 6.72 -13.46 -6.38
N LEU A 250 8.04 -13.32 -6.51
CA LEU A 250 8.79 -13.76 -7.68
C LEU A 250 8.88 -15.29 -7.77
N GLN A 251 8.65 -16.00 -6.65
CA GLN A 251 8.82 -17.45 -6.54
C GLN A 251 7.53 -18.24 -6.75
N ASN A 252 6.39 -17.58 -6.90
CA ASN A 252 5.09 -18.13 -7.20
C ASN A 252 4.55 -17.48 -8.49
#